data_9a4d161d52535137c7773cdc48e81d94
#
_entry.id   9a4d161d52535137c7773cdc48e81d94
#
_cell.length_a   1.000
_cell.length_b   1.000
_cell.length_c   1.000
_cell.angle_alpha   90.00
_cell.angle_beta   90.00
_cell.angle_gamma   90.00
#
_symmetry.space_group_name_H-M   'P 1'
#
loop_
_entity.id
_entity.type
_entity.pdbx_description
1 polymer ?
#
loop_
_entity_poly.entity_id
_entity_poly.type
_entity_poly.pdbx_seq_one_letter_code
_entity_poly.pdbx_strand_id
1 'polypeptide(L)'
;MNGNPISSTAISVQMAYQYYIENKFIVNRKYQRKLVWTMEEKAAFIDSLQKFYSVPLFLFANKNIEGVTSFEIIDGMQRLNAIMAFIENEYPIKTSDGEYRYFDLETLSSTKSAMDNGEIIQRTPKLERQLCVNITNYPLPFSFISADEKSIEDIFRRINSYGRQLSNQEIRQAGAIGLFPELVRKVSCIIRGDVSPHDQLKLNEMKLISLSNKRLNYGIVMEDIYWVQQHIITIPNMRVSRDEELIAWILSYMIMGEQVSPTSYTLNKLYKYSISDDENLSTKIEAQIEHLGSTTIQQWFSSIHSFIIDILD
;
A
#
# COMPACT_ATOMS: atom_id res chain seq x y z
N MET A 1 9.58 -19.55 25.69
CA MET A 1 9.12 -18.94 24.42
C MET A 1 7.73 -18.39 24.67
N ASN A 2 7.60 -17.11 24.98
CA ASN A 2 6.28 -16.47 25.05
C ASN A 2 5.85 -16.20 23.61
N GLY A 3 5.00 -17.09 23.05
CA GLY A 3 4.42 -16.87 21.74
C GLY A 3 3.52 -15.63 21.80
N ASN A 4 3.59 -14.77 20.77
CA ASN A 4 2.68 -13.65 20.64
C ASN A 4 1.24 -14.19 20.58
N PRO A 5 0.32 -13.74 21.43
CA PRO A 5 -1.05 -14.24 21.41
C PRO A 5 -1.70 -13.90 20.06
N ILE A 6 -2.23 -14.93 19.40
CA ILE A 6 -2.97 -14.81 18.15
C ILE A 6 -4.44 -15.10 18.46
N SER A 7 -5.32 -14.21 18.06
CA SER A 7 -6.76 -14.42 18.09
C SER A 7 -7.35 -14.32 16.69
N SER A 8 -8.19 -15.26 16.32
CA SER A 8 -8.89 -15.26 15.03
C SER A 8 -10.39 -15.23 15.23
N THR A 9 -11.08 -14.42 14.46
CA THR A 9 -12.53 -14.26 14.54
C THR A 9 -13.09 -13.89 13.18
N ALA A 10 -14.38 -14.15 12.99
CA ALA A 10 -15.11 -13.67 11.82
C ALA A 10 -15.71 -12.29 12.14
N ILE A 11 -15.39 -11.30 11.34
CA ILE A 11 -15.94 -9.94 11.45
C ILE A 11 -16.77 -9.66 10.19
N SER A 12 -18.03 -9.26 10.33
CA SER A 12 -18.85 -8.91 9.16
C SER A 12 -18.26 -7.71 8.41
N VAL A 13 -18.50 -7.64 7.10
CA VAL A 13 -18.12 -6.46 6.29
C VAL A 13 -18.71 -5.18 6.89
N GLN A 14 -19.94 -5.22 7.39
CA GLN A 14 -20.57 -4.08 8.08
C GLN A 14 -19.75 -3.62 9.29
N MET A 15 -19.29 -4.56 10.13
CA MET A 15 -18.47 -4.20 11.30
C MET A 15 -17.09 -3.71 10.89
N ALA A 16 -16.49 -4.30 9.85
CA ALA A 16 -15.24 -3.80 9.29
C ALA A 16 -15.40 -2.37 8.74
N TYR A 17 -16.52 -2.06 8.08
CA TYR A 17 -16.83 -0.70 7.65
C TYR A 17 -17.00 0.26 8.83
N GLN A 18 -17.60 -0.18 9.93
CA GLN A 18 -17.68 0.61 11.17
C GLN A 18 -16.28 0.93 11.71
N TYR A 19 -15.36 -0.04 11.75
CA TYR A 19 -13.96 0.22 12.15
C TYR A 19 -13.25 1.20 11.22
N TYR A 20 -13.57 1.16 9.92
CA TYR A 20 -13.01 2.07 8.93
C TYR A 20 -13.45 3.52 9.16
N ILE A 21 -14.73 3.78 9.33
CA ILE A 21 -15.24 5.13 9.59
C ILE A 21 -14.81 5.67 10.98
N GLU A 22 -14.56 4.78 11.95
CA GLU A 22 -13.97 5.12 13.24
C GLU A 22 -12.45 5.31 13.18
N ASN A 23 -11.83 5.25 12.00
CA ASN A 23 -10.39 5.40 11.80
C ASN A 23 -9.53 4.40 12.58
N LYS A 24 -10.04 3.20 12.86
CA LYS A 24 -9.31 2.15 13.59
C LYS A 24 -8.25 1.43 12.76
N PHE A 25 -8.34 1.44 11.43
CA PHE A 25 -7.36 0.80 10.54
C PHE A 25 -6.19 1.73 10.26
N ILE A 26 -5.00 1.30 10.67
CA ILE A 26 -3.74 2.03 10.51
C ILE A 26 -2.87 1.32 9.48
N VAL A 27 -2.27 2.11 8.60
CA VAL A 27 -1.31 1.66 7.59
C VAL A 27 0.06 2.19 7.94
N ASN A 28 1.06 1.33 8.07
CA ASN A 28 2.44 1.71 8.32
C ASN A 28 3.21 1.75 6.98
N ARG A 29 3.58 2.95 6.56
CA ARG A 29 4.28 3.23 5.30
C ARG A 29 5.72 2.70 5.26
N LYS A 30 6.30 2.33 6.38
CA LYS A 30 7.65 1.74 6.41
C LYS A 30 7.72 0.43 5.62
N TYR A 31 6.62 -0.33 5.60
CA TYR A 31 6.54 -1.61 4.89
C TYR A 31 5.31 -1.78 4.01
N GLN A 32 4.22 -1.00 4.23
CA GLN A 32 3.04 -1.04 3.37
C GLN A 32 3.21 -0.10 2.17
N ARG A 33 2.97 -0.64 0.99
CA ARG A 33 2.98 0.14 -0.24
C ARG A 33 1.68 0.96 -0.41
N LYS A 34 1.67 1.84 -1.41
CA LYS A 34 0.47 2.54 -1.86
C LYS A 34 -0.62 1.58 -2.36
N LEU A 35 -1.86 2.07 -2.49
CA LEU A 35 -2.93 1.32 -3.14
C LEU A 35 -2.65 1.23 -4.65
N VAL A 36 -2.70 0.01 -5.18
CA VAL A 36 -2.34 -0.27 -6.58
C VAL A 36 -3.37 -1.13 -7.33
N TRP A 37 -4.38 -1.66 -6.63
CA TRP A 37 -5.40 -2.47 -7.29
C TRP A 37 -6.21 -1.64 -8.27
N THR A 38 -6.41 -2.19 -9.47
CA THR A 38 -7.32 -1.63 -10.47
C THR A 38 -8.77 -1.82 -10.05
N MET A 39 -9.66 -1.13 -10.74
CA MET A 39 -11.10 -1.30 -10.54
C MET A 39 -11.54 -2.75 -10.80
N GLU A 40 -10.96 -3.39 -11.83
CA GLU A 40 -11.25 -4.78 -12.19
C GLU A 40 -10.82 -5.75 -11.09
N GLU A 41 -9.63 -5.57 -10.51
CA GLU A 41 -9.14 -6.37 -9.38
C GLU A 41 -10.04 -6.21 -8.15
N LYS A 42 -10.45 -4.97 -7.86
CA LYS A 42 -11.40 -4.67 -6.76
C LYS A 42 -12.76 -5.30 -7.00
N ALA A 43 -13.32 -5.14 -8.20
CA ALA A 43 -14.61 -5.69 -8.56
C ALA A 43 -14.63 -7.23 -8.49
N ALA A 44 -13.57 -7.90 -8.96
CA ALA A 44 -13.44 -9.35 -8.87
C ALA A 44 -13.40 -9.85 -7.42
N PHE A 45 -12.80 -9.06 -6.52
CA PHE A 45 -12.80 -9.38 -5.10
C PHE A 45 -14.21 -9.24 -4.48
N ILE A 46 -14.96 -8.18 -4.81
CA ILE A 46 -16.34 -8.01 -4.35
C ILE A 46 -17.26 -9.11 -4.90
N ASP A 47 -17.06 -9.52 -6.16
CA ASP A 47 -17.79 -10.66 -6.73
C ASP A 47 -17.56 -11.96 -5.93
N SER A 48 -16.35 -12.17 -5.43
CA SER A 48 -16.04 -13.30 -4.54
C SER A 48 -16.82 -13.24 -3.22
N LEU A 49 -16.97 -12.04 -2.62
CA LEU A 49 -17.78 -11.84 -1.43
C LEU A 49 -19.28 -12.09 -1.71
N GLN A 50 -19.77 -11.57 -2.83
CA GLN A 50 -21.17 -11.76 -3.26
C GLN A 50 -21.52 -13.25 -3.44
N LYS A 51 -20.57 -14.04 -3.94
CA LYS A 51 -20.71 -15.49 -4.16
C LYS A 51 -20.39 -16.33 -2.93
N PHE A 52 -20.07 -15.70 -1.81
CA PHE A 52 -19.64 -16.38 -0.58
C PHE A 52 -18.43 -17.31 -0.77
N TYR A 53 -17.54 -16.95 -1.70
CA TYR A 53 -16.26 -17.67 -1.85
C TYR A 53 -15.33 -17.35 -0.68
N SER A 54 -14.50 -18.33 -0.29
CA SER A 54 -13.50 -18.11 0.74
C SER A 54 -12.49 -17.07 0.29
N VAL A 55 -12.20 -16.10 1.16
CA VAL A 55 -11.20 -15.06 0.92
C VAL A 55 -9.99 -15.24 1.86
N PRO A 56 -8.80 -14.80 1.44
CA PRO A 56 -7.62 -14.89 2.29
C PRO A 56 -7.80 -14.12 3.61
N LEU A 57 -7.16 -14.62 4.67
CA LEU A 57 -7.14 -14.02 5.99
C LEU A 57 -6.67 -12.55 5.95
N PHE A 58 -7.31 -11.71 6.74
CA PHE A 58 -6.85 -10.35 7.06
C PHE A 58 -6.06 -10.39 8.36
N LEU A 59 -4.85 -9.87 8.34
CA LEU A 59 -3.97 -9.88 9.50
C LEU A 59 -3.69 -8.48 10.03
N PHE A 60 -3.85 -8.31 11.33
CA PHE A 60 -3.68 -7.06 12.05
C PHE A 60 -2.78 -7.21 13.25
N ALA A 61 -2.02 -6.16 13.56
CA ALA A 61 -1.42 -5.99 14.89
C ALA A 61 -2.29 -5.07 15.74
N ASN A 62 -2.58 -5.50 16.97
CA ASN A 62 -3.26 -4.65 17.93
C ASN A 62 -2.33 -3.50 18.34
N LYS A 63 -2.83 -2.28 18.27
CA LYS A 63 -2.18 -1.05 18.72
C LYS A 63 -3.09 -0.31 19.70
N ASN A 64 -2.48 0.40 20.61
CA ASN A 64 -3.18 1.37 21.44
C ASN A 64 -2.58 2.76 21.11
N ILE A 65 -3.37 3.60 20.49
CA ILE A 65 -2.96 4.95 20.11
C ILE A 65 -3.82 5.91 20.93
N GLU A 66 -3.18 6.65 21.83
CA GLU A 66 -3.86 7.62 22.71
C GLU A 66 -5.06 7.05 23.47
N GLY A 67 -4.97 5.80 23.92
CA GLY A 67 -6.04 5.11 24.64
C GLY A 67 -7.11 4.46 23.74
N VAL A 68 -7.04 4.63 22.41
CA VAL A 68 -7.96 4.03 21.47
C VAL A 68 -7.37 2.77 20.86
N THR A 69 -8.14 1.67 20.91
CA THR A 69 -7.76 0.42 20.24
C THR A 69 -7.81 0.63 18.73
N SER A 70 -6.66 0.42 18.08
CA SER A 70 -6.47 0.53 16.64
C SER A 70 -5.83 -0.76 16.09
N PHE A 71 -5.94 -0.99 14.79
CA PHE A 71 -5.52 -2.20 14.11
C PHE A 71 -4.54 -1.82 12.99
N GLU A 72 -3.26 -2.05 13.23
CA GLU A 72 -2.25 -1.87 12.19
C GLU A 72 -2.37 -3.03 11.20
N ILE A 73 -2.64 -2.69 9.93
CA ILE A 73 -2.84 -3.68 8.87
C ILE A 73 -1.48 -4.30 8.51
N ILE A 74 -1.35 -5.62 8.66
CA ILE A 74 -0.17 -6.37 8.23
C ILE A 74 -0.41 -6.97 6.86
N ASP A 75 -1.57 -7.60 6.65
CA ASP A 75 -1.99 -8.08 5.34
C ASP A 75 -3.48 -7.81 5.12
N GLY A 76 -3.84 -7.53 3.86
CA GLY A 76 -5.21 -7.28 3.44
C GLY A 76 -5.56 -5.84 3.14
N MET A 77 -4.62 -4.89 3.15
CA MET A 77 -4.87 -3.46 2.89
C MET A 77 -5.62 -3.23 1.56
N GLN A 78 -5.16 -3.83 0.46
CA GLN A 78 -5.80 -3.69 -0.85
C GLN A 78 -7.24 -4.23 -0.85
N ARG A 79 -7.46 -5.36 -0.17
CA ARG A 79 -8.77 -6.02 -0.04
C ARG A 79 -9.72 -5.19 0.82
N LEU A 80 -9.25 -4.65 1.95
CA LEU A 80 -10.05 -3.74 2.78
C LEU A 80 -10.44 -2.50 1.98
N ASN A 81 -9.47 -1.86 1.32
CA ASN A 81 -9.78 -0.70 0.49
C ASN A 81 -10.78 -1.04 -0.63
N ALA A 82 -10.71 -2.23 -1.25
CA ALA A 82 -11.70 -2.64 -2.24
C ALA A 82 -13.11 -2.68 -1.66
N ILE A 83 -13.28 -3.23 -0.45
CA ILE A 83 -14.58 -3.26 0.22
C ILE A 83 -15.08 -1.84 0.53
N MET A 84 -14.26 -1.02 1.18
CA MET A 84 -14.64 0.33 1.62
C MET A 84 -14.98 1.22 0.43
N ALA A 85 -14.15 1.20 -0.62
CA ALA A 85 -14.36 1.95 -1.85
C ALA A 85 -15.64 1.53 -2.60
N PHE A 86 -16.01 0.23 -2.57
CA PHE A 86 -17.27 -0.24 -3.15
C PHE A 86 -18.47 0.27 -2.35
N ILE A 87 -18.43 0.14 -1.02
CA ILE A 87 -19.50 0.65 -0.13
C ILE A 87 -19.69 2.15 -0.30
N GLU A 88 -18.61 2.91 -0.50
CA GLU A 88 -18.65 4.37 -0.71
C GLU A 88 -18.94 4.79 -2.17
N ASN A 89 -19.37 3.86 -3.03
CA ASN A 89 -19.72 4.12 -4.44
C ASN A 89 -18.57 4.65 -5.31
N GLU A 90 -17.31 4.35 -5.01
CA GLU A 90 -16.17 4.78 -5.85
C GLU A 90 -16.16 4.05 -7.20
N TYR A 91 -16.61 2.79 -7.23
CA TYR A 91 -16.66 1.98 -8.44
C TYR A 91 -17.83 0.99 -8.42
N PRO A 92 -18.35 0.59 -9.60
CA PRO A 92 -19.41 -0.42 -9.71
C PRO A 92 -18.83 -1.84 -9.82
N ILE A 93 -19.67 -2.84 -9.60
CA ILE A 93 -19.40 -4.24 -9.97
C ILE A 93 -20.28 -4.64 -11.16
N LYS A 94 -19.80 -5.61 -11.94
CA LYS A 94 -20.58 -6.20 -13.02
C LYS A 94 -21.46 -7.32 -12.49
N THR A 95 -22.75 -7.23 -12.73
CA THR A 95 -23.74 -8.24 -12.33
C THR A 95 -23.91 -9.32 -13.40
N SER A 96 -24.63 -10.41 -13.09
CA SER A 96 -24.83 -11.55 -14.00
C SER A 96 -25.56 -11.21 -15.30
N ASP A 97 -26.36 -10.13 -15.32
CA ASP A 97 -27.02 -9.57 -16.50
C ASP A 97 -26.09 -8.73 -17.38
N GLY A 98 -24.81 -8.58 -16.97
CA GLY A 98 -23.79 -7.81 -17.69
C GLY A 98 -23.76 -6.33 -17.36
N GLU A 99 -24.68 -5.83 -16.55
CA GLU A 99 -24.77 -4.43 -16.16
C GLU A 99 -23.78 -4.08 -15.02
N TYR A 100 -23.34 -2.81 -14.97
CA TYR A 100 -22.51 -2.28 -13.91
C TYR A 100 -23.38 -1.59 -12.87
N ARG A 101 -23.32 -2.01 -11.60
CA ARG A 101 -24.16 -1.52 -10.51
C ARG A 101 -23.33 -1.09 -9.31
N TYR A 102 -23.78 -0.03 -8.65
CA TYR A 102 -23.17 0.54 -7.45
C TYR A 102 -23.88 0.04 -6.20
N PHE A 103 -23.14 0.01 -5.09
CA PHE A 103 -23.71 -0.32 -3.78
C PHE A 103 -24.89 0.62 -3.45
N ASP A 104 -25.99 0.08 -2.90
CA ASP A 104 -27.12 0.89 -2.41
C ASP A 104 -26.78 1.45 -1.04
N LEU A 105 -26.49 2.76 -0.97
CA LEU A 105 -26.08 3.47 0.25
C LEU A 105 -27.15 3.44 1.35
N GLU A 106 -28.41 3.19 1.04
CA GLU A 106 -29.45 3.01 2.04
C GLU A 106 -29.38 1.67 2.78
N THR A 107 -28.48 0.76 2.38
CA THR A 107 -28.31 -0.55 3.01
C THR A 107 -27.79 -0.47 4.44
N LEU A 108 -26.86 0.44 4.70
CA LEU A 108 -26.27 0.67 6.02
C LEU A 108 -26.71 2.05 6.55
N SER A 109 -27.02 2.15 7.83
CA SER A 109 -27.37 3.42 8.47
C SER A 109 -26.24 4.45 8.39
N SER A 110 -24.98 3.99 8.50
CA SER A 110 -23.79 4.85 8.38
C SER A 110 -23.63 5.44 6.98
N THR A 111 -23.79 4.63 5.91
CA THR A 111 -23.71 5.15 4.53
C THR A 111 -24.89 6.04 4.19
N LYS A 112 -26.08 5.71 4.69
CA LYS A 112 -27.25 6.58 4.54
C LYS A 112 -27.02 7.94 5.19
N SER A 113 -26.53 7.97 6.43
CA SER A 113 -26.20 9.23 7.11
C SER A 113 -25.15 10.03 6.36
N ALA A 114 -24.08 9.40 5.91
CA ALA A 114 -23.03 10.06 5.11
C ALA A 114 -23.58 10.62 3.78
N MET A 115 -24.51 9.92 3.14
CA MET A 115 -25.20 10.39 1.93
C MET A 115 -26.10 11.59 2.24
N ASP A 116 -26.88 11.53 3.32
CA ASP A 116 -27.77 12.62 3.73
C ASP A 116 -26.97 13.88 4.10
N ASN A 117 -25.75 13.73 4.63
CA ASN A 117 -24.81 14.81 4.93
C ASN A 117 -24.04 15.31 3.69
N GLY A 118 -24.17 14.67 2.54
CA GLY A 118 -23.45 15.04 1.32
C GLY A 118 -21.98 14.61 1.28
N GLU A 119 -21.54 13.75 2.21
CA GLU A 119 -20.16 13.24 2.28
C GLU A 119 -19.88 12.20 1.19
N ILE A 120 -20.88 11.40 0.82
CA ILE A 120 -20.83 10.42 -0.27
C ILE A 120 -22.09 10.57 -1.15
N ILE A 121 -21.95 10.15 -2.42
CA ILE A 121 -23.03 10.35 -3.41
C ILE A 121 -23.49 8.98 -3.94
N GLN A 122 -24.81 8.74 -3.90
CA GLN A 122 -25.38 7.57 -4.54
C GLN A 122 -25.19 7.64 -6.05
N ARG A 123 -24.48 6.69 -6.61
CA ARG A 123 -24.36 6.48 -8.06
C ARG A 123 -25.35 5.45 -8.55
N THR A 124 -25.71 5.53 -9.81
CA THR A 124 -26.70 4.66 -10.46
C THR A 124 -26.10 3.95 -11.68
N PRO A 125 -26.64 2.76 -12.05
CA PRO A 125 -27.74 2.03 -11.39
C PRO A 125 -27.31 1.38 -10.07
N LYS A 126 -28.26 1.22 -9.15
CA LYS A 126 -28.02 0.59 -7.85
C LYS A 126 -28.04 -0.93 -7.95
N LEU A 127 -27.18 -1.58 -7.16
CA LEU A 127 -27.26 -3.01 -6.90
C LEU A 127 -28.49 -3.31 -6.06
N GLU A 128 -29.10 -4.47 -6.28
CA GLU A 128 -30.23 -4.92 -5.48
C GLU A 128 -29.87 -4.94 -3.98
N ARG A 129 -30.78 -4.39 -3.15
CA ARG A 129 -30.55 -4.28 -1.71
C ARG A 129 -30.20 -5.63 -1.06
N GLN A 130 -30.83 -6.72 -1.48
CA GLN A 130 -30.54 -8.04 -0.92
C GLN A 130 -29.09 -8.48 -1.19
N LEU A 131 -28.55 -8.16 -2.36
CA LEU A 131 -27.15 -8.44 -2.69
C LEU A 131 -26.20 -7.55 -1.86
N CYS A 132 -26.56 -6.30 -1.65
CA CYS A 132 -25.80 -5.42 -0.75
C CYS A 132 -25.80 -5.96 0.69
N VAL A 133 -26.95 -6.42 1.20
CA VAL A 133 -27.06 -7.04 2.53
C VAL A 133 -26.21 -8.32 2.62
N ASN A 134 -26.20 -9.15 1.58
CA ASN A 134 -25.38 -10.36 1.56
C ASN A 134 -23.88 -10.02 1.65
N ILE A 135 -23.44 -9.01 0.90
CA ILE A 135 -22.04 -8.52 0.94
C ILE A 135 -21.72 -7.97 2.33
N THR A 136 -22.58 -7.14 2.92
CA THR A 136 -22.33 -6.52 4.24
C THR A 136 -22.32 -7.51 5.40
N ASN A 137 -23.01 -8.63 5.26
CA ASN A 137 -23.04 -9.72 6.23
C ASN A 137 -21.93 -10.77 6.01
N TYR A 138 -21.16 -10.67 4.93
CA TYR A 138 -20.07 -11.62 4.66
C TYR A 138 -19.08 -11.65 5.83
N PRO A 139 -18.75 -12.85 6.40
CA PRO A 139 -17.83 -13.00 7.51
C PRO A 139 -16.37 -12.95 7.01
N LEU A 140 -15.70 -11.83 7.19
CA LEU A 140 -14.29 -11.68 6.87
C LEU A 140 -13.44 -12.41 7.92
N PRO A 141 -12.49 -13.26 7.51
CA PRO A 141 -11.59 -13.95 8.43
C PRO A 141 -10.51 -12.98 8.94
N PHE A 142 -10.69 -12.44 10.14
CA PHE A 142 -9.72 -11.55 10.80
C PHE A 142 -8.86 -12.30 11.77
N SER A 143 -7.57 -12.00 11.80
CA SER A 143 -6.64 -12.46 12.81
C SER A 143 -5.89 -11.28 13.39
N PHE A 144 -5.78 -11.25 14.72
CA PHE A 144 -5.11 -10.20 15.47
C PHE A 144 -3.91 -10.78 16.19
N ILE A 145 -2.80 -10.07 16.12
CA ILE A 145 -1.58 -10.40 16.86
C ILE A 145 -1.23 -9.27 17.83
N SER A 146 -0.66 -9.64 18.97
CA SER A 146 -0.05 -8.68 19.88
C SER A 146 1.45 -8.96 19.86
N ALA A 147 2.21 -8.09 19.19
CA ALA A 147 3.63 -8.25 18.97
C ALA A 147 4.35 -6.89 19.02
N ASP A 148 5.64 -6.92 19.30
CA ASP A 148 6.49 -5.74 19.16
C ASP A 148 6.73 -5.39 17.67
N GLU A 149 7.23 -4.20 17.41
CA GLU A 149 7.43 -3.67 16.05
C GLU A 149 8.35 -4.59 15.22
N LYS A 150 9.42 -5.09 15.79
CA LYS A 150 10.36 -6.00 15.12
C LYS A 150 9.72 -7.33 14.72
N SER A 151 8.90 -7.88 15.59
CA SER A 151 8.16 -9.12 15.31
C SER A 151 7.10 -8.90 14.21
N ILE A 152 6.43 -7.74 14.21
CA ILE A 152 5.47 -7.36 13.16
C ILE A 152 6.17 -7.30 11.80
N GLU A 153 7.33 -6.68 11.72
CA GLU A 153 8.11 -6.59 10.48
C GLU A 153 8.56 -7.98 9.97
N ASP A 154 9.00 -8.88 10.86
CA ASP A 154 9.36 -10.25 10.48
C ASP A 154 8.15 -11.04 9.98
N ILE A 155 7.01 -10.92 10.65
CA ILE A 155 5.74 -11.53 10.23
C ILE A 155 5.31 -11.00 8.85
N PHE A 156 5.35 -9.67 8.65
CA PHE A 156 5.04 -9.05 7.38
C PHE A 156 5.91 -9.60 6.24
N ARG A 157 7.23 -9.69 6.45
CA ARG A 157 8.18 -10.25 5.48
C ARG A 157 7.86 -11.70 5.13
N ARG A 158 7.59 -12.54 6.14
CA ARG A 158 7.29 -13.97 5.94
C ARG A 158 5.99 -14.17 5.16
N ILE A 159 4.93 -13.45 5.49
CA ILE A 159 3.64 -13.57 4.80
C ILE A 159 3.77 -13.17 3.33
N ASN A 160 4.45 -12.07 3.05
CA ASN A 160 4.62 -11.59 1.69
C ASN A 160 5.59 -12.44 0.85
N SER A 161 6.50 -13.20 1.48
CA SER A 161 7.38 -14.13 0.76
C SER A 161 6.66 -15.41 0.27
N TYR A 162 5.52 -15.76 0.86
CA TYR A 162 4.72 -16.95 0.49
C TYR A 162 3.41 -16.63 -0.26
N GLY A 163 3.04 -15.35 -0.37
CA GLY A 163 1.79 -14.90 -0.97
C GLY A 163 1.86 -14.62 -2.48
N ARG A 164 1.03 -13.66 -2.95
CA ARG A 164 1.09 -13.17 -4.33
C ARG A 164 2.52 -12.75 -4.65
N GLN A 165 3.03 -13.14 -5.81
CA GLN A 165 4.38 -12.75 -6.24
C GLN A 165 4.52 -11.22 -6.26
N LEU A 166 5.09 -10.69 -5.19
CA LEU A 166 5.59 -9.33 -5.16
C LEU A 166 6.75 -9.22 -6.14
N SER A 167 6.96 -8.05 -6.72
CA SER A 167 8.18 -7.80 -7.47
C SER A 167 9.41 -7.92 -6.55
N ASN A 168 10.58 -8.13 -7.12
CA ASN A 168 11.81 -8.19 -6.34
C ASN A 168 12.01 -6.93 -5.48
N GLN A 169 11.62 -5.76 -5.97
CA GLN A 169 11.75 -4.52 -5.22
C GLN A 169 10.74 -4.43 -4.07
N GLU A 170 9.51 -4.83 -4.30
CA GLU A 170 8.50 -4.90 -3.24
C GLU A 170 8.92 -5.86 -2.11
N ILE A 171 9.51 -7.01 -2.46
CA ILE A 171 10.05 -7.97 -1.49
C ILE A 171 11.22 -7.35 -0.70
N ARG A 172 12.14 -6.65 -1.37
CA ARG A 172 13.26 -5.98 -0.71
C ARG A 172 12.77 -4.91 0.27
N GLN A 173 11.84 -4.07 -0.18
CA GLN A 173 11.29 -2.97 0.62
C GLN A 173 10.46 -3.48 1.80
N ALA A 174 9.80 -4.63 1.64
CA ALA A 174 9.02 -5.28 2.67
C ALA A 174 9.91 -5.79 3.81
N GLY A 175 9.99 -5.01 4.90
CA GLY A 175 10.79 -5.35 6.09
C GLY A 175 12.28 -4.96 6.00
N ALA A 176 12.66 -4.14 5.04
CA ALA A 176 13.99 -3.55 5.03
C ALA A 176 14.03 -2.36 6.00
N ILE A 177 14.84 -2.51 7.04
CA ILE A 177 15.15 -1.48 8.03
C ILE A 177 16.58 -0.99 7.77
N GLY A 178 16.76 0.31 7.61
CA GLY A 178 18.07 0.92 7.42
C GLY A 178 17.98 2.24 6.69
N LEU A 179 19.08 2.98 6.70
CA LEU A 179 19.13 4.31 6.09
C LEU A 179 18.98 4.28 4.57
N PHE A 180 19.53 3.25 3.91
CA PHE A 180 19.43 3.14 2.46
C PHE A 180 18.00 2.84 1.96
N PRO A 181 17.28 1.81 2.48
CA PRO A 181 15.86 1.60 2.14
C PRO A 181 14.98 2.81 2.42
N GLU A 182 15.21 3.48 3.55
CA GLU A 182 14.45 4.70 3.90
C GLU A 182 14.70 5.84 2.92
N LEU A 183 15.96 6.05 2.54
CA LEU A 183 16.35 7.07 1.56
C LEU A 183 15.72 6.79 0.19
N VAL A 184 15.76 5.54 -0.28
CA VAL A 184 15.11 5.14 -1.55
C VAL A 184 13.62 5.43 -1.50
N ARG A 185 12.93 5.05 -0.42
CA ARG A 185 11.50 5.32 -0.24
C ARG A 185 11.20 6.81 -0.29
N LYS A 186 11.95 7.64 0.46
CA LYS A 186 11.75 9.10 0.50
C LYS A 186 11.94 9.74 -0.87
N VAL A 187 13.01 9.40 -1.58
CA VAL A 187 13.27 9.94 -2.93
C VAL A 187 12.19 9.48 -3.91
N SER A 188 11.78 8.22 -3.84
CA SER A 188 10.69 7.70 -4.69
C SER A 188 9.37 8.43 -4.45
N CYS A 189 9.06 8.74 -3.18
CA CYS A 189 7.87 9.53 -2.84
C CYS A 189 7.93 10.94 -3.45
N ILE A 190 9.10 11.59 -3.45
CA ILE A 190 9.27 12.91 -4.08
C ILE A 190 8.98 12.83 -5.58
N ILE A 191 9.54 11.84 -6.28
CA ILE A 191 9.34 11.66 -7.73
C ILE A 191 7.88 11.39 -8.08
N ARG A 192 7.17 10.62 -7.25
CA ARG A 192 5.75 10.28 -7.48
C ARG A 192 4.77 11.35 -6.99
N GLY A 193 5.19 12.22 -6.08
CA GLY A 193 4.30 13.16 -5.41
C GLY A 193 3.46 12.52 -4.29
N ASP A 194 3.83 11.32 -3.80
CA ASP A 194 3.14 10.63 -2.70
C ASP A 194 3.78 10.90 -1.33
N VAL A 195 4.28 12.08 -1.14
CA VAL A 195 4.91 12.49 0.12
C VAL A 195 3.86 12.57 1.22
N SER A 196 4.11 11.85 2.32
CA SER A 196 3.34 11.93 3.54
C SER A 196 4.23 12.40 4.69
N PRO A 197 3.76 13.34 5.54
CA PRO A 197 4.53 13.78 6.70
C PRO A 197 4.68 12.69 7.77
N HIS A 198 3.83 11.66 7.74
CA HIS A 198 3.78 10.60 8.73
C HIS A 198 4.01 9.22 8.10
N ASP A 199 4.74 8.37 8.83
CA ASP A 199 4.92 6.97 8.46
C ASP A 199 3.65 6.12 8.73
N GLN A 200 2.79 6.56 9.63
CA GLN A 200 1.53 5.91 9.93
C GLN A 200 0.35 6.77 9.47
N LEU A 201 -0.53 6.18 8.68
CA LEU A 201 -1.72 6.80 8.13
C LEU A 201 -2.95 5.96 8.44
N LYS A 202 -4.11 6.58 8.45
CA LYS A 202 -5.38 5.88 8.44
C LYS A 202 -5.66 5.31 7.04
N LEU A 203 -6.39 4.19 6.97
CA LEU A 203 -6.68 3.53 5.69
C LEU A 203 -7.39 4.46 4.70
N ASN A 204 -8.27 5.34 5.16
CA ASN A 204 -8.97 6.31 4.30
C ASN A 204 -8.03 7.39 3.73
N GLU A 205 -6.96 7.73 4.44
CA GLU A 205 -5.96 8.70 3.99
C GLU A 205 -5.06 8.12 2.88
N MET A 206 -4.97 6.79 2.77
CA MET A 206 -4.17 6.13 1.75
C MET A 206 -4.58 6.46 0.32
N LYS A 207 -5.85 6.84 0.09
CA LYS A 207 -6.34 7.26 -1.24
C LYS A 207 -5.59 8.51 -1.75
N LEU A 208 -5.20 9.42 -0.85
CA LEU A 208 -4.53 10.69 -1.20
C LEU A 208 -3.11 10.48 -1.75
N ILE A 209 -2.46 9.39 -1.37
CA ILE A 209 -1.08 9.06 -1.72
C ILE A 209 -0.96 7.77 -2.54
N SER A 210 -2.05 7.33 -3.14
CA SER A 210 -2.12 6.08 -3.91
C SER A 210 -2.36 6.34 -5.39
N LEU A 211 -2.12 5.30 -6.20
CA LEU A 211 -2.15 5.43 -7.65
C LEU A 211 -3.59 5.59 -8.15
N SER A 212 -3.84 6.69 -8.84
CA SER A 212 -5.04 6.86 -9.63
C SER A 212 -5.00 5.98 -10.87
N ASN A 213 -6.17 5.65 -11.37
CA ASN A 213 -6.37 5.17 -12.73
C ASN A 213 -7.60 5.88 -13.30
N LYS A 214 -7.88 5.73 -14.58
CA LYS A 214 -8.96 6.45 -15.30
C LYS A 214 -10.35 6.39 -14.64
N ARG A 215 -10.56 5.50 -13.67
CA ARG A 215 -11.86 5.26 -13.02
C ARG A 215 -11.85 5.46 -11.51
N LEU A 216 -10.66 5.42 -10.89
CA LEU A 216 -10.47 5.67 -9.46
C LEU A 216 -9.79 7.03 -9.30
N ASN A 217 -10.46 7.95 -8.62
CA ASN A 217 -9.92 9.29 -8.37
C ASN A 217 -9.05 9.28 -7.11
N TYR A 218 -7.85 8.73 -7.21
CA TYR A 218 -6.85 8.74 -6.14
C TYR A 218 -5.84 9.87 -6.34
N GLY A 219 -5.04 10.19 -5.30
CA GLY A 219 -4.20 11.39 -5.28
C GLY A 219 -3.07 11.42 -6.30
N ILE A 220 -2.54 10.24 -6.72
CA ILE A 220 -1.42 10.18 -7.67
C ILE A 220 -1.92 9.79 -9.05
N VAL A 221 -1.92 10.74 -9.98
CA VAL A 221 -2.21 10.49 -11.40
C VAL A 221 -0.93 10.03 -12.06
N MET A 222 -0.85 8.74 -12.42
CA MET A 222 0.39 8.15 -12.95
C MET A 222 0.84 8.78 -14.26
N GLU A 223 -0.10 9.19 -15.10
CA GLU A 223 0.13 9.85 -16.37
C GLU A 223 0.81 11.22 -16.23
N ASP A 224 0.67 11.86 -15.06
CA ASP A 224 1.27 13.18 -14.78
C ASP A 224 2.68 13.08 -14.19
N ILE A 225 3.14 11.87 -13.88
CA ILE A 225 4.50 11.65 -13.38
C ILE A 225 5.49 11.81 -14.54
N TYR A 226 6.47 12.70 -14.39
CA TYR A 226 7.46 13.00 -15.42
C TYR A 226 8.13 11.74 -16.01
N TRP A 227 8.53 10.78 -15.18
CA TRP A 227 9.14 9.54 -15.66
C TRP A 227 8.20 8.67 -16.52
N VAL A 228 6.89 8.78 -16.31
CA VAL A 228 5.89 8.12 -17.15
C VAL A 228 5.71 8.88 -18.46
N GLN A 229 5.64 10.20 -18.41
CA GLN A 229 5.53 11.06 -19.58
C GLN A 229 6.72 10.90 -20.53
N GLN A 230 7.93 10.83 -19.98
CA GLN A 230 9.16 10.63 -20.75
C GLN A 230 9.45 9.16 -21.10
N HIS A 231 8.51 8.26 -20.85
CA HIS A 231 8.66 6.82 -21.15
C HIS A 231 9.85 6.13 -20.46
N ILE A 232 10.40 6.73 -19.40
CA ILE A 232 11.46 6.12 -18.58
C ILE A 232 10.91 4.90 -17.85
N ILE A 233 9.64 4.99 -17.41
CA ILE A 233 8.93 3.92 -16.75
C ILE A 233 7.49 3.84 -17.26
N THR A 234 6.92 2.63 -17.28
CA THR A 234 5.52 2.44 -17.67
C THR A 234 4.59 2.38 -16.45
N ILE A 235 3.30 2.67 -16.65
CA ILE A 235 2.27 2.55 -15.61
C ILE A 235 2.24 1.16 -14.96
N PRO A 236 2.29 0.02 -15.69
CA PRO A 236 2.41 -1.30 -15.08
C PRO A 236 3.65 -1.45 -14.18
N ASN A 237 4.79 -0.87 -14.59
CA ASN A 237 6.02 -0.91 -13.82
C ASN A 237 5.92 -0.08 -12.53
N MET A 238 5.23 1.06 -12.55
CA MET A 238 4.94 1.87 -11.35
C MET A 238 4.13 1.07 -10.31
N ARG A 239 3.22 0.21 -10.76
CA ARG A 239 2.38 -0.61 -9.88
C ARG A 239 3.15 -1.70 -9.15
N VAL A 240 4.33 -2.09 -9.65
CA VAL A 240 5.21 -3.11 -9.07
C VAL A 240 6.50 -2.52 -8.52
N SER A 241 6.51 -1.23 -8.21
CA SER A 241 7.64 -0.50 -7.59
C SER A 241 8.95 -0.56 -8.40
N ARG A 242 8.87 -0.64 -9.74
CA ARG A 242 10.07 -0.58 -10.58
C ARG A 242 10.76 0.79 -10.55
N ASP A 243 10.00 1.86 -10.30
CA ASP A 243 10.51 3.20 -10.02
C ASP A 243 11.44 3.21 -8.80
N GLU A 244 11.05 2.56 -7.71
CA GLU A 244 11.89 2.44 -6.51
C GLU A 244 13.17 1.66 -6.78
N GLU A 245 13.10 0.63 -7.63
CA GLU A 245 14.28 -0.14 -8.01
C GLU A 245 15.27 0.71 -8.83
N LEU A 246 14.77 1.53 -9.78
CA LEU A 246 15.62 2.46 -10.55
C LEU A 246 16.26 3.50 -9.63
N ILE A 247 15.49 4.08 -8.71
CA ILE A 247 16.00 5.04 -7.73
C ILE A 247 17.05 4.39 -6.83
N ALA A 248 16.84 3.14 -6.40
CA ALA A 248 17.82 2.42 -5.60
C ALA A 248 19.15 2.26 -6.35
N TRP A 249 19.13 1.97 -7.64
CA TRP A 249 20.36 1.91 -8.45
C TRP A 249 21.04 3.28 -8.60
N ILE A 250 20.27 4.32 -8.91
CA ILE A 250 20.82 5.67 -9.03
C ILE A 250 21.47 6.12 -7.72
N LEU A 251 20.77 5.98 -6.60
CA LEU A 251 21.28 6.37 -5.29
C LEU A 251 22.49 5.52 -4.87
N SER A 252 22.49 4.22 -5.13
CA SER A 252 23.64 3.38 -4.82
C SER A 252 24.90 3.82 -5.59
N TYR A 253 24.75 4.18 -6.86
CA TYR A 253 25.84 4.72 -7.67
C TYR A 253 26.29 6.13 -7.22
N MET A 254 25.35 7.01 -6.91
CA MET A 254 25.65 8.35 -6.39
C MET A 254 26.46 8.32 -5.08
N ILE A 255 26.17 7.32 -4.20
CA ILE A 255 26.80 7.21 -2.88
C ILE A 255 28.12 6.45 -2.94
N MET A 256 28.18 5.36 -3.72
CA MET A 256 29.28 4.39 -3.72
C MET A 256 30.13 4.43 -5.01
N GLY A 257 29.70 5.13 -6.04
CA GLY A 257 30.37 5.18 -7.33
C GLY A 257 30.46 3.80 -8.00
N GLU A 258 31.59 3.54 -8.64
CA GLU A 258 31.87 2.27 -9.37
C GLU A 258 32.00 1.03 -8.47
N GLN A 259 31.94 1.19 -7.15
CA GLN A 259 31.98 0.07 -6.19
C GLN A 259 30.70 -0.80 -6.23
N VAL A 260 29.64 -0.33 -6.89
CA VAL A 260 28.36 -1.04 -7.02
C VAL A 260 28.02 -1.30 -8.49
N SER A 261 27.64 -2.53 -8.78
CA SER A 261 27.10 -2.90 -10.09
C SER A 261 25.60 -2.88 -10.08
N PRO A 262 24.89 -2.43 -11.14
CA PRO A 262 23.43 -2.35 -11.18
C PRO A 262 22.80 -3.72 -11.39
N THR A 263 22.97 -4.62 -10.41
CA THR A 263 22.42 -6.00 -10.44
C THR A 263 21.45 -6.22 -9.30
N SER A 264 20.48 -7.12 -9.53
CA SER A 264 19.53 -7.53 -8.48
C SER A 264 20.25 -8.09 -7.24
N TYR A 265 21.38 -8.78 -7.44
CA TYR A 265 22.21 -9.31 -6.36
C TYR A 265 22.79 -8.20 -5.49
N THR A 266 23.32 -7.12 -6.11
CA THR A 266 23.84 -5.95 -5.39
C THR A 266 22.75 -5.28 -4.57
N LEU A 267 21.55 -5.07 -5.15
CA LEU A 267 20.44 -4.49 -4.40
C LEU A 267 20.02 -5.38 -3.23
N ASN A 268 19.97 -6.70 -3.39
CA ASN A 268 19.67 -7.61 -2.29
C ASN A 268 20.64 -7.43 -1.12
N LYS A 269 21.93 -7.26 -1.39
CA LYS A 269 22.94 -6.97 -0.36
C LYS A 269 22.72 -5.61 0.31
N LEU A 270 22.43 -4.56 -0.46
CA LEU A 270 22.18 -3.21 0.07
C LEU A 270 20.94 -3.16 0.96
N TYR A 271 19.92 -3.97 0.66
CA TYR A 271 18.70 -4.09 1.47
C TYR A 271 18.78 -5.11 2.61
N LYS A 272 19.92 -5.80 2.79
CA LYS A 272 20.07 -6.89 3.77
C LYS A 272 18.99 -7.98 3.60
N TYR A 273 18.60 -8.27 2.35
CA TYR A 273 17.48 -9.18 2.07
C TYR A 273 17.81 -10.63 2.39
N SER A 274 19.07 -11.06 2.27
CA SER A 274 19.52 -12.44 2.55
C SER A 274 20.46 -12.50 3.75
N ILE A 275 20.20 -13.44 4.68
CA ILE A 275 21.01 -13.65 5.88
C ILE A 275 22.44 -14.16 5.54
N SER A 276 22.63 -14.72 4.35
CA SER A 276 23.93 -15.22 3.88
C SER A 276 24.78 -14.16 3.17
N ASP A 277 24.23 -12.95 2.98
CA ASP A 277 24.92 -11.90 2.26
C ASP A 277 25.92 -11.19 3.18
N ASP A 278 27.12 -11.00 2.62
CA ASP A 278 28.21 -10.25 3.21
C ASP A 278 27.70 -8.89 3.72
N GLU A 279 27.61 -8.70 5.04
CA GLU A 279 27.14 -7.46 5.69
C GLU A 279 27.94 -6.22 5.28
N ASN A 280 29.06 -6.42 4.59
CA ASN A 280 30.02 -5.40 4.26
C ASN A 280 29.46 -4.29 3.35
N LEU A 281 28.63 -4.63 2.34
CA LEU A 281 28.14 -3.63 1.38
C LEU A 281 27.04 -2.75 1.97
N SER A 282 26.08 -3.34 2.70
CA SER A 282 25.03 -2.57 3.39
C SER A 282 25.60 -1.68 4.48
N THR A 283 26.56 -2.16 5.26
CA THR A 283 27.23 -1.38 6.30
C THR A 283 28.00 -0.21 5.70
N LYS A 284 28.69 -0.44 4.57
CA LYS A 284 29.44 0.63 3.89
C LYS A 284 28.52 1.73 3.37
N ILE A 285 27.40 1.37 2.70
CA ILE A 285 26.49 2.40 2.17
C ILE A 285 25.80 3.17 3.31
N GLU A 286 25.41 2.51 4.39
CA GLU A 286 24.84 3.16 5.55
C GLU A 286 25.82 4.16 6.20
N ALA A 287 27.07 3.75 6.39
CA ALA A 287 28.13 4.65 6.90
C ALA A 287 28.35 5.87 5.98
N GLN A 288 28.29 5.68 4.65
CA GLN A 288 28.36 6.80 3.71
C GLN A 288 27.15 7.72 3.81
N ILE A 289 25.92 7.16 3.98
CA ILE A 289 24.72 7.97 4.16
C ILE A 289 24.78 8.75 5.47
N GLU A 290 25.27 8.17 6.55
CA GLU A 290 25.50 8.87 7.83
C GLU A 290 26.52 10.02 7.65
N HIS A 291 27.62 9.78 6.95
CA HIS A 291 28.66 10.77 6.72
C HIS A 291 28.18 11.94 5.83
N LEU A 292 27.47 11.65 4.73
CA LEU A 292 27.01 12.65 3.77
C LEU A 292 25.73 13.36 4.24
N GLY A 293 24.90 12.68 5.02
CA GLY A 293 23.58 13.11 5.43
C GLY A 293 22.49 12.81 4.39
N SER A 294 21.43 12.15 4.82
CA SER A 294 20.29 11.77 3.95
C SER A 294 19.69 12.98 3.22
N THR A 295 19.55 14.12 3.88
CA THR A 295 19.01 15.36 3.30
C THR A 295 19.91 15.89 2.17
N THR A 296 21.23 15.86 2.34
CA THR A 296 22.19 16.28 1.31
C THR A 296 22.08 15.41 0.06
N ILE A 297 21.98 14.08 0.25
CA ILE A 297 21.84 13.13 -0.87
C ILE A 297 20.50 13.37 -1.61
N GLN A 298 19.42 13.62 -0.88
CA GLN A 298 18.12 13.96 -1.48
C GLN A 298 18.20 15.25 -2.29
N GLN A 299 18.88 16.26 -1.79
CA GLN A 299 19.10 17.53 -2.51
C GLN A 299 19.92 17.33 -3.79
N TRP A 300 20.99 16.54 -3.73
CA TRP A 300 21.78 16.20 -4.93
C TRP A 300 20.94 15.47 -5.98
N PHE A 301 20.17 14.47 -5.56
CA PHE A 301 19.27 13.76 -6.47
C PHE A 301 18.25 14.71 -7.10
N SER A 302 17.60 15.55 -6.29
CA SER A 302 16.62 16.53 -6.77
C SER A 302 17.23 17.54 -7.75
N SER A 303 18.44 18.02 -7.48
CA SER A 303 19.13 18.94 -8.37
C SER A 303 19.48 18.30 -9.73
N ILE A 304 19.96 17.06 -9.72
CA ILE A 304 20.23 16.30 -10.95
C ILE A 304 18.93 16.04 -11.72
N HIS A 305 17.88 15.65 -11.01
CA HIS A 305 16.58 15.38 -11.60
C HIS A 305 15.98 16.62 -12.26
N SER A 306 15.99 17.77 -11.57
CA SER A 306 15.52 19.05 -12.13
C SER A 306 16.36 19.47 -13.36
N PHE A 307 17.67 19.30 -13.31
CA PHE A 307 18.54 19.60 -14.44
C PHE A 307 18.23 18.73 -15.67
N ILE A 308 17.91 17.44 -15.47
CA ILE A 308 17.50 16.54 -16.55
C ILE A 308 16.17 17.00 -17.14
N ILE A 309 15.19 17.42 -16.31
CA ILE A 309 13.91 17.97 -16.75
C ILE A 309 14.16 19.20 -17.64
N ASP A 310 14.96 20.17 -17.15
CA ASP A 310 15.24 21.42 -17.85
C ASP A 310 15.95 21.23 -19.22
N ILE A 311 16.63 20.10 -19.43
CA ILE A 311 17.29 19.78 -20.71
C ILE A 311 16.34 19.08 -21.68
N LEU A 312 15.41 18.28 -21.18
CA LEU A 312 14.54 17.43 -22.02
C LEU A 312 13.24 18.14 -22.43
N ASP A 313 12.83 19.17 -21.70
CA ASP A 313 11.69 20.04 -22.04
C ASP A 313 12.15 21.18 -23.00
#